data_5849eecfda4d67ebb2383445a3e232a7
#
_entry.id   5849eecfda4d67ebb2383445a3e232a7
#
_cell.length_a   1.000
_cell.length_b   1.000
_cell.length_c   1.000
_cell.angle_alpha   90.00
_cell.angle_beta   90.00
_cell.angle_gamma   90.00
#
_symmetry.space_group_name_H-M   'P 1'
#
loop_
_entity.id
_entity.type
_entity.pdbx_description
1 polymer ?
#
loop_
_entity_poly.entity_id
_entity_poly.type
_entity_poly.pdbx_seq_one_letter_code
_entity_poly.pdbx_strand_id
1 'polypeptide(L)'
;KNYGGYFQWSKKAEYGDNTWPFTYDSTTQMPNPLSLLDQGSQIAHSRSFIGSADIDYKVHGFEDLRLHATLGADISKGRQSQSFATSCTNALYYGSYGGEEILKRNLSLSAYAQYYKDFNKIHHFDIMAGYEWQHFWRSKNNDYVGYYPETNNDASLAGTERPHTPYSEKSESYLVSFFGRANYTLLDRYFLTATVRDDGSSRFKEHWAWFPSFAFAWKANEEAFLKNADWLSDLKLRLGYGKTGQQAGSIGDYEWIPSYSISTGTNGFYPVTGEGELYRPNNYRPDLKWETTSTYNVGLDWGILDQRLSGSVDWYYRKTTDLLNYAPLSSMAGYKNQAWQNIGSLKNTGVEAAITWRAIQTKDWFWTMTYNFTYNKNEITDLNGISENGAPVVNTNIRVGDGSGAYLQANQVGYAMNSYYVYQQVYDKNGKPIENCVVDRNGDGKINES
;
A
#
# COMPACT_ATOMS: atom_id res chain seq x y z
N LYS A 1 -16.72 -19.20 18.57
CA LYS A 1 -16.16 -17.89 19.02
C LYS A 1 -16.97 -17.30 20.17
N ASN A 2 -18.29 -17.48 20.19
CA ASN A 2 -19.17 -16.86 21.19
C ASN A 2 -19.08 -17.51 22.59
N TYR A 3 -18.41 -18.63 22.74
CA TYR A 3 -18.34 -19.40 23.98
C TYR A 3 -16.92 -19.50 24.55
N GLY A 4 -16.02 -18.63 24.16
CA GLY A 4 -14.71 -18.49 24.81
C GLY A 4 -13.72 -19.61 24.59
N GLY A 5 -13.91 -20.47 23.59
CA GLY A 5 -12.98 -21.56 23.34
C GLY A 5 -13.32 -22.44 22.15
N TYR A 6 -12.51 -23.46 21.98
CA TYR A 6 -12.71 -24.50 21.00
C TYR A 6 -13.87 -25.39 21.39
N PHE A 7 -14.81 -25.62 20.49
CA PHE A 7 -15.92 -26.55 20.66
C PHE A 7 -15.98 -27.49 19.44
N GLN A 8 -15.96 -28.78 19.73
CA GLN A 8 -15.99 -29.81 18.72
C GLN A 8 -17.29 -30.58 18.79
N TRP A 9 -18.07 -30.56 17.73
CA TRP A 9 -19.28 -31.38 17.60
C TRP A 9 -18.89 -32.80 17.27
N SER A 10 -19.39 -33.77 18.03
CA SER A 10 -19.31 -35.19 17.68
C SER A 10 -20.64 -35.62 17.09
N LYS A 11 -20.64 -36.29 15.96
CA LYS A 11 -21.82 -36.92 15.38
C LYS A 11 -22.04 -38.33 15.93
N LYS A 12 -21.66 -38.56 17.16
CA LYS A 12 -21.77 -39.89 17.84
C LYS A 12 -23.15 -40.54 17.70
N ALA A 13 -24.21 -39.74 17.74
CA ALA A 13 -25.58 -40.22 17.63
C ALA A 13 -25.94 -40.73 16.21
N GLU A 14 -25.24 -40.30 15.19
CA GLU A 14 -25.55 -40.60 13.80
C GLU A 14 -24.77 -41.81 13.28
N TYR A 15 -23.58 -42.06 13.82
CA TYR A 15 -22.67 -43.08 13.30
C TYR A 15 -22.36 -44.22 14.27
N GLY A 16 -22.88 -44.22 15.49
CA GLY A 16 -22.84 -45.34 16.46
C GLY A 16 -21.48 -45.71 17.03
N ASP A 17 -20.39 -45.14 16.58
CA ASP A 17 -19.04 -45.35 17.07
C ASP A 17 -18.37 -44.05 17.51
N ASN A 18 -17.27 -44.14 18.23
CA ASN A 18 -16.49 -42.99 18.69
C ASN A 18 -15.47 -42.50 17.64
N THR A 19 -15.54 -43.01 16.43
CA THR A 19 -14.70 -42.56 15.36
C THR A 19 -15.21 -41.21 14.87
N TRP A 20 -14.31 -40.27 14.72
CA TRP A 20 -14.61 -38.97 14.16
C TRP A 20 -15.05 -39.10 12.72
N PRO A 21 -16.33 -38.92 12.38
CA PRO A 21 -16.65 -38.72 11.01
C PRO A 21 -16.18 -37.30 10.69
N PHE A 22 -15.15 -37.22 9.94
CA PHE A 22 -14.74 -35.97 9.28
C PHE A 22 -15.76 -35.57 8.24
N THR A 23 -17.00 -35.40 8.66
CA THR A 23 -17.91 -34.64 7.81
C THR A 23 -17.55 -33.21 8.02
N TYR A 24 -16.85 -32.73 7.08
CA TYR A 24 -16.52 -31.36 6.87
C TYR A 24 -17.80 -30.57 6.61
N ASP A 25 -18.53 -30.37 7.68
CA ASP A 25 -19.77 -29.62 7.62
C ASP A 25 -19.61 -28.30 8.33
N SER A 26 -18.50 -27.63 8.12
CA SER A 26 -18.57 -26.20 8.33
C SER A 26 -17.28 -25.45 8.18
N THR A 27 -17.31 -24.61 7.23
CA THR A 27 -16.61 -23.33 7.14
C THR A 27 -16.80 -22.42 8.38
N THR A 28 -17.63 -22.79 9.35
CA THR A 28 -17.97 -21.97 10.52
C THR A 28 -17.38 -22.49 11.85
N GLN A 29 -16.84 -23.69 11.91
CA GLN A 29 -16.25 -24.23 13.13
C GLN A 29 -14.78 -23.82 13.26
N MET A 30 -14.38 -23.51 14.50
CA MET A 30 -12.98 -23.26 14.80
C MET A 30 -12.23 -24.60 14.75
N PRO A 31 -11.16 -24.73 13.95
CA PRO A 31 -10.40 -25.96 13.85
C PRO A 31 -9.77 -26.32 15.22
N ASN A 32 -9.59 -27.62 15.47
CA ASN A 32 -8.96 -28.11 16.68
C ASN A 32 -7.48 -27.66 16.73
N PRO A 33 -7.06 -26.88 17.75
CA PRO A 33 -5.69 -26.42 17.85
C PRO A 33 -4.65 -27.54 17.91
N LEU A 34 -4.97 -28.66 18.58
CA LEU A 34 -4.05 -29.80 18.64
C LEU A 34 -3.92 -30.50 17.30
N SER A 35 -5.01 -30.62 16.54
CA SER A 35 -4.99 -31.16 15.19
C SER A 35 -4.11 -30.32 14.26
N LEU A 36 -4.13 -28.98 14.43
CA LEU A 36 -3.25 -28.10 13.64
C LEU A 36 -1.77 -28.30 13.97
N LEU A 37 -1.44 -28.59 15.23
CA LEU A 37 -0.06 -28.78 15.67
C LEU A 37 0.49 -30.16 15.32
N ASP A 38 -0.33 -31.21 15.48
CA ASP A 38 0.12 -32.60 15.36
C ASP A 38 -0.06 -33.18 13.95
N GLN A 39 -1.09 -32.73 13.23
CA GLN A 39 -1.50 -33.32 11.96
C GLN A 39 -1.23 -32.42 10.74
N GLY A 40 -0.75 -31.21 10.99
CA GLY A 40 -0.33 -30.27 9.97
C GLY A 40 1.16 -29.95 10.08
N SER A 41 1.83 -29.90 8.93
CA SER A 41 3.21 -29.44 8.83
C SER A 41 3.30 -28.36 7.77
N GLN A 42 3.82 -27.19 8.13
CA GLN A 42 4.14 -26.11 7.21
C GLN A 42 5.56 -25.64 7.49
N ILE A 43 6.43 -25.85 6.51
CA ILE A 43 7.85 -25.48 6.63
C ILE A 43 8.18 -24.52 5.51
N ALA A 44 8.72 -23.36 5.87
CA ALA A 44 9.16 -22.35 4.91
C ALA A 44 10.65 -22.06 5.07
N HIS A 45 11.33 -22.00 3.96
CA HIS A 45 12.72 -21.60 3.87
C HIS A 45 12.84 -20.39 2.95
N SER A 46 13.50 -19.35 3.40
CA SER A 46 13.82 -18.18 2.59
C SER A 46 15.32 -17.96 2.55
N ARG A 47 15.81 -17.63 1.38
CA ARG A 47 17.20 -17.20 1.16
C ARG A 47 17.17 -15.91 0.39
N SER A 48 17.91 -14.91 0.82
CA SER A 48 18.03 -13.63 0.14
C SER A 48 19.49 -13.24 -0.04
N PHE A 49 19.76 -12.60 -1.14
CA PHE A 49 21.02 -11.94 -1.43
C PHE A 49 20.68 -10.47 -1.76
N ILE A 50 21.25 -9.56 -0.99
CA ILE A 50 21.14 -8.12 -1.23
C ILE A 50 22.57 -7.60 -1.35
N GLY A 51 22.85 -6.91 -2.44
CA GLY A 51 24.15 -6.35 -2.71
C GLY A 51 24.08 -5.08 -3.53
N SER A 52 25.03 -4.19 -3.33
CA SER A 52 25.27 -3.02 -4.19
C SER A 52 26.73 -2.84 -4.48
N ALA A 53 27.01 -2.25 -5.62
CA ALA A 53 28.33 -1.79 -6.01
C ALA A 53 28.24 -0.33 -6.42
N ASP A 54 29.04 0.51 -5.79
CA ASP A 54 29.04 1.95 -5.99
C ASP A 54 30.39 2.38 -6.57
N ILE A 55 30.32 3.20 -7.60
CA ILE A 55 31.48 3.81 -8.24
C ILE A 55 31.30 5.32 -8.18
N ASP A 56 32.22 6.01 -7.55
CA ASP A 56 32.32 7.47 -7.53
C ASP A 56 33.63 7.88 -8.18
N TYR A 57 33.56 8.60 -9.28
CA TYR A 57 34.71 9.05 -10.02
C TYR A 57 34.75 10.56 -10.14
N LYS A 58 35.74 11.15 -9.49
CA LYS A 58 36.05 12.57 -9.61
C LYS A 58 36.90 12.76 -10.87
N VAL A 59 36.40 13.55 -11.83
CA VAL A 59 37.04 13.69 -13.14
C VAL A 59 38.39 14.39 -12.99
N HIS A 60 39.48 13.68 -13.33
CA HIS A 60 40.82 14.22 -13.23
C HIS A 60 41.00 15.42 -14.14
N GLY A 61 41.52 16.55 -13.63
CA GLY A 61 41.67 17.80 -14.34
C GLY A 61 40.40 18.65 -14.46
N PHE A 62 39.23 18.13 -14.05
CA PHE A 62 37.98 18.87 -13.96
C PHE A 62 37.23 18.42 -12.66
N GLU A 63 37.85 18.71 -11.57
CA GLU A 63 37.50 18.16 -10.27
C GLU A 63 36.16 18.62 -9.71
N ASP A 64 35.56 19.64 -10.30
CA ASP A 64 34.21 20.09 -9.97
C ASP A 64 33.13 19.13 -10.50
N LEU A 65 33.48 18.18 -11.38
CA LEU A 65 32.58 17.18 -11.95
C LEU A 65 32.85 15.80 -11.34
N ARG A 66 31.77 15.17 -10.86
CA ARG A 66 31.75 13.79 -10.39
C ARG A 66 30.80 12.96 -11.21
N LEU A 67 31.19 11.73 -11.49
CA LEU A 67 30.37 10.70 -12.11
C LEU A 67 30.12 9.63 -11.08
N HIS A 68 28.87 9.31 -10.88
CA HIS A 68 28.44 8.30 -9.92
C HIS A 68 27.64 7.21 -10.61
N ALA A 69 27.89 5.93 -10.25
CA ALA A 69 27.11 4.82 -10.72
C ALA A 69 26.91 3.80 -9.58
N THR A 70 25.67 3.41 -9.35
CA THR A 70 25.28 2.39 -8.40
C THR A 70 24.58 1.24 -9.12
N LEU A 71 25.06 0.02 -8.91
CA LEU A 71 24.38 -1.21 -9.30
C LEU A 71 23.81 -1.87 -8.06
N GLY A 72 22.54 -2.22 -8.08
CA GLY A 72 21.87 -2.90 -6.97
C GLY A 72 21.23 -4.22 -7.42
N ALA A 73 21.30 -5.21 -6.55
CA ALA A 73 20.63 -6.50 -6.73
C ALA A 73 19.97 -6.95 -5.43
N ASP A 74 18.68 -7.30 -5.50
CA ASP A 74 17.90 -7.96 -4.44
C ASP A 74 17.30 -9.22 -5.02
N ILE A 75 17.85 -10.37 -4.67
CA ILE A 75 17.45 -11.69 -5.18
C ILE A 75 17.00 -12.52 -4.00
N SER A 76 15.77 -13.01 -4.02
CA SER A 76 15.25 -13.85 -2.97
C SER A 76 14.55 -15.09 -3.52
N LYS A 77 14.76 -16.21 -2.84
CA LYS A 77 14.10 -17.48 -3.11
C LYS A 77 13.43 -17.98 -1.84
N GLY A 78 12.08 -18.03 -1.87
CA GLY A 78 11.27 -18.66 -0.85
C GLY A 78 10.72 -20.00 -1.33
N ARG A 79 10.77 -21.01 -0.46
CA ARG A 79 10.11 -22.29 -0.69
C ARG A 79 9.33 -22.65 0.56
N GLN A 80 8.06 -22.91 0.38
CA GLN A 80 7.18 -23.41 1.42
C GLN A 80 6.70 -24.80 1.02
N SER A 81 6.73 -25.74 1.94
CA SER A 81 6.08 -27.04 1.82
C SER A 81 5.04 -27.18 2.90
N GLN A 82 3.92 -27.81 2.56
CA GLN A 82 2.87 -28.13 3.53
C GLN A 82 2.40 -29.55 3.34
N SER A 83 2.00 -30.17 4.46
CA SER A 83 1.38 -31.48 4.48
C SER A 83 0.37 -31.51 5.61
N PHE A 84 -0.85 -31.96 5.30
CA PHE A 84 -1.91 -32.16 6.28
C PHE A 84 -2.37 -33.59 6.18
N ALA A 85 -2.43 -34.28 7.33
CA ALA A 85 -2.96 -35.65 7.41
C ALA A 85 -4.45 -35.68 7.04
N THR A 86 -4.94 -36.84 6.63
CA THR A 86 -6.36 -37.06 6.30
C THR A 86 -7.28 -36.79 7.51
N SER A 87 -6.76 -36.93 8.72
CA SER A 87 -7.45 -36.66 9.97
C SER A 87 -7.38 -35.19 10.43
N CYS A 88 -6.67 -34.32 9.72
CA CYS A 88 -6.53 -32.93 10.10
C CYS A 88 -7.84 -32.15 9.88
N THR A 89 -8.36 -31.54 10.93
CA THR A 89 -9.63 -30.80 10.89
C THR A 89 -9.55 -29.47 10.13
N ASN A 90 -8.36 -29.01 9.81
CA ASN A 90 -8.15 -27.77 9.03
C ASN A 90 -7.87 -28.03 7.55
N ALA A 91 -7.78 -29.29 7.13
CA ALA A 91 -7.59 -29.59 5.72
C ALA A 91 -8.90 -29.37 4.95
N LEU A 92 -8.85 -28.56 3.90
CA LEU A 92 -9.98 -28.33 2.98
C LEU A 92 -10.42 -29.62 2.26
N TYR A 93 -9.52 -30.57 2.21
CA TYR A 93 -9.69 -31.91 1.62
C TYR A 93 -9.30 -32.95 2.66
N TYR A 94 -9.56 -34.19 2.41
CA TYR A 94 -9.20 -35.31 3.27
C TYR A 94 -7.69 -35.60 3.21
N GLY A 95 -6.93 -34.68 3.77
CA GLY A 95 -5.50 -34.61 3.63
C GLY A 95 -5.06 -33.80 2.40
N SER A 96 -3.89 -33.25 2.49
CA SER A 96 -3.27 -32.54 1.35
C SER A 96 -1.76 -32.43 1.54
N TYR A 97 -1.05 -32.34 0.45
CA TYR A 97 0.39 -32.03 0.45
C TYR A 97 0.74 -31.14 -0.74
N GLY A 98 1.90 -30.53 -0.68
CA GLY A 98 2.39 -29.72 -1.78
C GLY A 98 3.26 -28.58 -1.31
N GLY A 99 3.46 -27.62 -2.19
CA GLY A 99 4.32 -26.49 -1.86
C GLY A 99 4.22 -25.32 -2.82
N GLU A 100 4.86 -24.27 -2.42
CA GLU A 100 4.99 -23.04 -3.19
C GLU A 100 6.47 -22.66 -3.28
N GLU A 101 6.91 -22.27 -4.46
CA GLU A 101 8.23 -21.66 -4.66
C GLU A 101 8.04 -20.26 -5.25
N ILE A 102 8.63 -19.27 -4.60
CA ILE A 102 8.66 -17.89 -5.08
C ILE A 102 10.12 -17.49 -5.30
N LEU A 103 10.41 -17.04 -6.51
CA LEU A 103 11.69 -16.44 -6.86
C LEU A 103 11.46 -14.97 -7.23
N LYS A 104 12.17 -14.06 -6.58
CA LYS A 104 12.18 -12.63 -6.88
C LYS A 104 13.57 -12.20 -7.29
N ARG A 105 13.67 -11.31 -8.26
CA ARG A 105 14.91 -10.72 -8.75
C ARG A 105 14.65 -9.27 -9.09
N ASN A 106 15.10 -8.37 -8.23
CA ASN A 106 15.03 -6.94 -8.42
C ASN A 106 16.45 -6.44 -8.73
N LEU A 107 16.61 -5.78 -9.84
CA LEU A 107 17.88 -5.19 -10.28
C LEU A 107 17.68 -3.70 -10.43
N SER A 108 18.70 -2.92 -10.09
CA SER A 108 18.68 -1.47 -10.25
C SER A 108 20.03 -0.96 -10.76
N LEU A 109 19.98 0.06 -11.59
CA LEU A 109 21.11 0.87 -12.02
C LEU A 109 20.73 2.33 -11.82
N SER A 110 21.57 3.08 -11.13
CA SER A 110 21.48 4.54 -11.04
C SER A 110 22.82 5.12 -11.50
N ALA A 111 22.78 6.06 -12.42
CA ALA A 111 23.98 6.73 -12.90
C ALA A 111 23.71 8.24 -13.06
N TYR A 112 24.56 9.08 -12.50
CA TYR A 112 24.41 10.51 -12.62
C TYR A 112 25.77 11.24 -12.70
N ALA A 113 25.73 12.41 -13.29
CA ALA A 113 26.82 13.39 -13.27
C ALA A 113 26.42 14.53 -12.33
N GLN A 114 27.30 14.94 -11.47
CA GLN A 114 27.14 16.06 -10.54
C GLN A 114 28.25 17.05 -10.73
N TYR A 115 27.86 18.31 -10.94
CA TYR A 115 28.76 19.45 -11.05
C TYR A 115 28.56 20.37 -9.87
N TYR A 116 29.64 20.61 -9.12
CA TYR A 116 29.67 21.50 -7.96
C TYR A 116 30.65 22.63 -8.20
N LYS A 117 30.22 23.87 -7.98
CA LYS A 117 31.07 25.06 -8.16
C LYS A 117 30.72 26.16 -7.19
N ASP A 118 31.76 26.68 -6.55
CA ASP A 118 31.70 27.88 -5.72
C ASP A 118 32.27 29.08 -6.52
N PHE A 119 31.52 30.17 -6.56
CA PHE A 119 31.98 31.44 -7.11
C PHE A 119 32.02 32.50 -6.00
N ASN A 120 33.18 33.09 -5.83
CA ASN A 120 33.44 34.20 -4.89
C ASN A 120 33.02 33.90 -3.42
N LYS A 121 32.85 32.64 -3.03
CA LYS A 121 32.34 32.24 -1.70
C LYS A 121 30.94 32.80 -1.38
N ILE A 122 30.20 33.23 -2.38
CA ILE A 122 28.89 33.85 -2.28
C ILE A 122 27.84 32.98 -2.98
N HIS A 123 28.25 32.41 -4.10
CA HIS A 123 27.38 31.61 -4.96
C HIS A 123 27.84 30.15 -4.93
N HIS A 124 26.99 29.27 -4.50
CA HIS A 124 27.23 27.83 -4.51
C HIS A 124 26.25 27.15 -5.44
N PHE A 125 26.76 26.47 -6.45
CA PHE A 125 25.98 25.70 -7.42
C PHE A 125 26.26 24.22 -7.25
N ASP A 126 25.20 23.41 -7.18
CA ASP A 126 25.25 21.95 -7.25
C ASP A 126 24.19 21.49 -8.24
N ILE A 127 24.63 21.04 -9.40
CA ILE A 127 23.75 20.62 -10.49
C ILE A 127 24.00 19.14 -10.75
N MET A 128 22.92 18.37 -10.80
CA MET A 128 22.97 16.94 -11.04
C MET A 128 21.98 16.56 -12.14
N ALA A 129 22.41 15.67 -13.05
CA ALA A 129 21.54 15.03 -14.02
C ALA A 129 21.86 13.55 -14.11
N GLY A 130 20.85 12.71 -14.22
CA GLY A 130 21.05 11.28 -14.20
C GLY A 130 19.94 10.45 -14.78
N TYR A 131 20.21 9.18 -14.77
CA TYR A 131 19.38 8.11 -15.29
C TYR A 131 19.24 7.03 -14.23
N GLU A 132 18.07 6.45 -14.15
CA GLU A 132 17.78 5.31 -13.28
C GLU A 132 16.99 4.26 -14.04
N TRP A 133 17.35 3.00 -13.84
CA TRP A 133 16.67 1.84 -14.39
C TRP A 133 16.44 0.84 -13.28
N GLN A 134 15.21 0.31 -13.20
CA GLN A 134 14.82 -0.73 -12.27
C GLN A 134 14.06 -1.82 -13.01
N HIS A 135 14.38 -3.07 -12.67
CA HIS A 135 13.74 -4.25 -13.20
C HIS A 135 13.25 -5.11 -12.06
N PHE A 136 11.95 -5.36 -12.03
CA PHE A 136 11.29 -6.21 -11.05
C PHE A 136 10.82 -7.48 -11.73
N TRP A 137 11.26 -8.61 -11.25
CA TRP A 137 10.86 -9.91 -11.77
C TRP A 137 10.50 -10.85 -10.62
N ARG A 138 9.38 -11.55 -10.78
CA ARG A 138 8.89 -12.54 -9.83
C ARG A 138 8.36 -13.74 -10.57
N SER A 139 8.67 -14.95 -10.08
CA SER A 139 8.04 -16.21 -10.48
C SER A 139 7.47 -16.86 -9.23
N LYS A 140 6.24 -17.31 -9.33
CA LYS A 140 5.55 -18.08 -8.32
C LYS A 140 5.07 -19.37 -8.95
N ASN A 141 5.48 -20.48 -8.37
CA ASN A 141 4.99 -21.81 -8.76
C ASN A 141 4.40 -22.46 -7.51
N ASN A 142 3.21 -22.99 -7.63
CA ASN A 142 2.62 -23.81 -6.58
C ASN A 142 1.99 -25.07 -7.14
N ASP A 143 2.03 -26.12 -6.35
CA ASP A 143 1.42 -27.39 -6.65
C ASP A 143 0.94 -28.01 -5.34
N TYR A 144 -0.39 -28.11 -5.21
CA TYR A 144 -1.06 -28.64 -4.03
C TYR A 144 -2.01 -29.75 -4.44
N VAL A 145 -1.81 -30.90 -3.83
CA VAL A 145 -2.61 -32.10 -4.05
C VAL A 145 -3.49 -32.33 -2.85
N GLY A 146 -4.77 -32.58 -3.07
CA GLY A 146 -5.73 -33.00 -2.05
C GLY A 146 -6.29 -34.39 -2.39
N TYR A 147 -6.95 -35.02 -1.42
CA TYR A 147 -7.51 -36.36 -1.60
C TYR A 147 -9.03 -36.36 -1.57
N TYR A 148 -9.64 -37.37 -2.20
CA TYR A 148 -11.04 -37.73 -1.99
C TYR A 148 -11.22 -38.44 -0.64
N PRO A 149 -12.41 -38.33 0.01
CA PRO A 149 -12.68 -39.11 1.21
C PRO A 149 -12.66 -40.60 0.93
N GLU A 150 -12.23 -41.39 1.89
CA GLU A 150 -12.34 -42.85 1.81
C GLU A 150 -13.79 -43.34 1.72
N THR A 151 -14.73 -42.50 2.20
CA THR A 151 -16.17 -42.73 2.15
C THR A 151 -16.84 -42.12 0.93
N ASN A 152 -16.09 -41.85 -0.15
CA ASN A 152 -16.65 -41.26 -1.35
C ASN A 152 -17.72 -42.18 -1.94
N ASN A 153 -18.83 -41.60 -2.40
CA ASN A 153 -19.94 -42.35 -3.05
C ASN A 153 -19.50 -43.13 -4.26
N ASP A 154 -18.49 -42.64 -4.98
CA ASP A 154 -17.79 -43.41 -6.03
C ASP A 154 -16.58 -44.09 -5.39
N ALA A 155 -16.72 -45.41 -5.20
CA ALA A 155 -15.67 -46.22 -4.59
C ALA A 155 -14.35 -46.25 -5.38
N SER A 156 -14.38 -45.95 -6.68
CA SER A 156 -13.17 -45.86 -7.49
C SER A 156 -12.32 -44.63 -7.19
N LEU A 157 -12.93 -43.58 -6.61
CA LEU A 157 -12.27 -42.35 -6.21
C LEU A 157 -11.87 -42.34 -4.74
N ALA A 158 -12.38 -43.26 -3.91
CA ALA A 158 -12.13 -43.30 -2.49
C ALA A 158 -10.63 -43.33 -2.18
N GLY A 159 -10.16 -42.37 -1.37
CA GLY A 159 -8.76 -42.23 -0.97
C GLY A 159 -7.78 -41.86 -2.11
N THR A 160 -8.25 -41.62 -3.32
CA THR A 160 -7.39 -41.24 -4.45
C THR A 160 -7.10 -39.74 -4.44
N GLU A 161 -6.06 -39.33 -5.17
CA GLU A 161 -5.74 -37.93 -5.39
C GLU A 161 -6.82 -37.23 -6.21
N ARG A 162 -7.18 -36.00 -5.81
CA ARG A 162 -8.08 -35.16 -6.60
C ARG A 162 -7.33 -34.59 -7.80
N PRO A 163 -7.99 -34.47 -8.94
CA PRO A 163 -7.41 -33.75 -10.06
C PRO A 163 -6.91 -32.37 -9.64
N HIS A 164 -5.68 -32.06 -9.93
CA HIS A 164 -5.05 -30.79 -9.63
C HIS A 164 -4.30 -30.26 -10.84
N THR A 165 -4.11 -28.97 -10.88
CA THR A 165 -3.32 -28.31 -11.92
C THR A 165 -2.28 -27.45 -11.23
N PRO A 166 -0.99 -27.71 -11.45
CA PRO A 166 0.05 -26.83 -10.97
C PRO A 166 -0.14 -25.40 -11.47
N TYR A 167 0.00 -24.45 -10.59
CA TYR A 167 -0.14 -23.04 -10.92
C TYR A 167 1.23 -22.39 -11.08
N SER A 168 1.42 -21.68 -12.17
CA SER A 168 2.62 -20.90 -12.42
C SER A 168 2.25 -19.49 -12.85
N GLU A 169 2.83 -18.52 -12.17
CA GLU A 169 2.67 -17.09 -12.44
C GLU A 169 4.04 -16.45 -12.61
N LYS A 170 4.17 -15.58 -13.60
CA LYS A 170 5.33 -14.71 -13.76
C LYS A 170 4.87 -13.27 -13.84
N SER A 171 5.57 -12.40 -13.17
CA SER A 171 5.34 -10.95 -13.13
C SER A 171 6.66 -10.27 -13.46
N GLU A 172 6.60 -9.29 -14.34
CA GLU A 172 7.78 -8.56 -14.79
C GLU A 172 7.41 -7.12 -15.09
N SER A 173 8.13 -6.17 -14.50
CA SER A 173 7.91 -4.76 -14.76
C SER A 173 9.22 -3.97 -14.74
N TYR A 174 9.21 -2.87 -15.47
CA TYR A 174 10.33 -1.96 -15.63
C TYR A 174 9.95 -0.55 -15.21
N LEU A 175 10.89 0.13 -14.58
CA LEU A 175 10.83 1.56 -14.31
C LEU A 175 12.11 2.20 -14.84
N VAL A 176 11.95 3.22 -15.67
CA VAL A 176 13.05 3.99 -16.24
C VAL A 176 12.83 5.45 -15.92
N SER A 177 13.87 6.14 -15.48
CA SER A 177 13.73 7.52 -15.05
C SER A 177 14.88 8.38 -15.53
N PHE A 178 14.58 9.60 -15.94
CA PHE A 178 15.54 10.66 -16.14
C PHE A 178 15.29 11.73 -15.10
N PHE A 179 16.34 12.24 -14.49
CA PHE A 179 16.19 13.26 -13.47
C PHE A 179 17.26 14.34 -13.55
N GLY A 180 16.88 15.53 -13.11
CA GLY A 180 17.77 16.65 -12.95
C GLY A 180 17.47 17.41 -11.67
N ARG A 181 18.49 17.89 -10.98
CA ARG A 181 18.38 18.71 -9.79
C ARG A 181 19.38 19.84 -9.84
N ALA A 182 18.94 21.02 -9.51
CA ALA A 182 19.79 22.19 -9.32
C ALA A 182 19.57 22.74 -7.92
N ASN A 183 20.64 22.84 -7.15
CA ASN A 183 20.69 23.55 -5.89
C ASN A 183 21.53 24.81 -6.08
N TYR A 184 21.00 25.92 -5.61
CA TYR A 184 21.70 27.20 -5.58
C TYR A 184 21.61 27.82 -4.22
N THR A 185 22.78 28.14 -3.64
CA THR A 185 22.87 28.85 -2.36
C THR A 185 23.51 30.21 -2.60
N LEU A 186 22.84 31.25 -2.12
CA LEU A 186 23.30 32.62 -2.20
C LEU A 186 23.57 33.16 -0.79
N LEU A 187 24.78 33.65 -0.56
CA LEU A 187 25.20 34.29 0.71
C LEU A 187 25.01 33.38 1.93
N ASP A 188 24.93 32.07 1.78
CA ASP A 188 24.59 31.11 2.85
C ASP A 188 23.25 31.39 3.55
N ARG A 189 22.38 32.20 2.95
CA ARG A 189 21.09 32.63 3.50
C ARG A 189 19.90 32.21 2.65
N TYR A 190 20.05 32.23 1.33
CA TYR A 190 18.97 31.90 0.40
C TYR A 190 19.31 30.59 -0.29
N PHE A 191 18.45 29.60 -0.12
CA PHE A 191 18.62 28.27 -0.66
C PHE A 191 17.48 27.99 -1.65
N LEU A 192 17.84 27.69 -2.88
CA LEU A 192 16.90 27.31 -3.93
C LEU A 192 17.22 25.89 -4.37
N THR A 193 16.21 25.06 -4.47
CA THR A 193 16.31 23.71 -5.07
C THR A 193 15.21 23.56 -6.09
N ALA A 194 15.58 23.14 -7.29
CA ALA A 194 14.65 22.74 -8.34
C ALA A 194 14.99 21.31 -8.77
N THR A 195 13.99 20.45 -8.83
CA THR A 195 14.16 19.08 -9.30
C THR A 195 13.09 18.76 -10.33
N VAL A 196 13.46 18.05 -11.36
CA VAL A 196 12.54 17.47 -12.32
C VAL A 196 12.89 16.01 -12.51
N ARG A 197 11.86 15.15 -12.53
CA ARG A 197 11.99 13.72 -12.80
C ARG A 197 10.94 13.31 -13.82
N ASP A 198 11.35 12.55 -14.80
CA ASP A 198 10.48 11.94 -15.80
C ASP A 198 10.56 10.42 -15.63
N ASP A 199 9.47 9.80 -15.17
CA ASP A 199 9.41 8.38 -14.83
C ASP A 199 8.57 7.63 -15.86
N GLY A 200 9.16 6.60 -16.47
CA GLY A 200 8.50 5.71 -17.41
C GLY A 200 8.27 4.34 -16.80
N SER A 201 7.01 3.88 -16.75
CA SER A 201 6.61 2.57 -16.23
C SER A 201 6.06 1.69 -17.33
N SER A 202 6.45 0.41 -17.37
CA SER A 202 5.89 -0.58 -18.28
C SER A 202 4.43 -0.95 -17.98
N ARG A 203 3.90 -0.56 -16.81
CA ARG A 203 2.54 -0.89 -16.36
C ARG A 203 1.45 -0.03 -17.00
N PHE A 204 1.81 1.10 -17.60
CA PHE A 204 0.89 2.03 -18.25
C PHE A 204 1.15 2.11 -19.74
N LYS A 205 0.12 2.38 -20.54
CA LYS A 205 0.28 2.65 -21.97
C LYS A 205 1.00 3.97 -22.22
N GLU A 206 0.56 5.02 -21.51
CA GLU A 206 1.27 6.29 -21.41
C GLU A 206 2.37 6.14 -20.37
N HIS A 207 3.52 5.62 -20.80
CA HIS A 207 4.60 5.22 -19.89
C HIS A 207 5.10 6.35 -19.00
N TRP A 208 5.26 7.56 -19.57
CA TRP A 208 6.00 8.67 -18.99
C TRP A 208 5.13 9.65 -18.22
N ALA A 209 5.66 10.12 -17.09
CA ALA A 209 5.02 11.16 -16.30
C ALA A 209 6.07 12.04 -15.60
N TRP A 210 5.81 13.37 -15.64
CA TRP A 210 6.69 14.40 -15.10
C TRP A 210 6.36 14.73 -13.65
N PHE A 211 7.41 14.79 -12.82
CA PHE A 211 7.35 15.06 -11.40
C PHE A 211 8.28 16.22 -11.03
N PRO A 212 7.85 17.48 -11.21
CA PRO A 212 8.62 18.64 -10.80
C PRO A 212 8.53 18.88 -9.29
N SER A 213 9.60 19.41 -8.70
CA SER A 213 9.60 19.96 -7.37
C SER A 213 10.43 21.24 -7.26
N PHE A 214 10.04 22.10 -6.32
CA PHE A 214 10.72 23.34 -6.04
C PHE A 214 10.73 23.57 -4.53
N ALA A 215 11.90 23.99 -3.98
CA ALA A 215 12.04 24.37 -2.61
C ALA A 215 12.83 25.67 -2.50
N PHE A 216 12.39 26.51 -1.56
CA PHE A 216 13.06 27.73 -1.17
C PHE A 216 13.21 27.75 0.35
N ALA A 217 14.42 28.13 0.84
CA ALA A 217 14.62 28.36 2.25
C ALA A 217 15.40 29.66 2.44
N TRP A 218 15.02 30.40 3.46
CA TRP A 218 15.63 31.69 3.83
C TRP A 218 15.99 31.72 5.30
N LYS A 219 17.27 31.91 5.59
CA LYS A 219 17.78 32.16 6.94
C LYS A 219 17.64 33.63 7.27
N ALA A 220 16.53 34.01 7.87
CA ALA A 220 16.23 35.40 8.18
C ALA A 220 17.10 35.95 9.31
N ASN A 221 17.55 35.10 10.24
CA ASN A 221 18.44 35.51 11.32
C ASN A 221 19.81 36.05 10.86
N GLU A 222 20.23 35.67 9.64
CA GLU A 222 21.49 36.15 9.07
C GLU A 222 21.36 37.54 8.38
N GLU A 223 20.15 38.09 8.32
CA GLU A 223 19.92 39.41 7.72
C GLU A 223 20.37 40.55 8.61
N ALA A 224 20.79 41.65 7.99
CA ALA A 224 21.34 42.79 8.70
C ALA A 224 20.39 43.38 9.76
N PHE A 225 19.08 43.27 9.55
CA PHE A 225 18.06 43.78 10.48
C PHE A 225 17.78 42.86 11.67
N LEU A 226 18.17 41.59 11.62
CA LEU A 226 18.04 40.60 12.70
C LEU A 226 19.37 40.18 13.31
N LYS A 227 20.48 40.47 12.66
CA LYS A 227 21.82 40.01 13.06
C LYS A 227 22.23 40.42 14.47
N ASN A 228 21.69 41.55 14.98
CA ASN A 228 21.97 42.06 16.31
C ASN A 228 20.91 41.65 17.37
N ALA A 229 20.03 40.73 17.02
CA ALA A 229 19.03 40.20 17.94
C ALA A 229 19.62 39.02 18.75
N ASP A 230 20.37 39.33 19.83
CA ASP A 230 21.08 38.31 20.63
C ASP A 230 20.17 37.19 21.18
N TRP A 231 18.89 37.47 21.35
CA TRP A 231 17.91 36.50 21.80
C TRP A 231 17.49 35.49 20.73
N LEU A 232 17.70 35.79 19.42
CA LEU A 232 17.28 35.00 18.27
C LEU A 232 18.49 34.23 17.74
N SER A 233 18.50 32.93 17.95
CA SER A 233 19.60 32.05 17.57
C SER A 233 19.41 31.44 16.16
N ASP A 234 18.17 31.26 15.73
CA ASP A 234 17.83 30.76 14.41
C ASP A 234 16.43 31.23 14.00
N LEU A 235 16.27 31.59 12.74
CA LEU A 235 14.98 31.86 12.11
C LEU A 235 15.07 31.53 10.60
N LYS A 236 14.39 30.46 10.20
CA LYS A 236 14.43 29.99 8.83
C LYS A 236 13.03 29.73 8.30
N LEU A 237 12.67 30.41 7.24
CA LEU A 237 11.46 30.19 6.47
C LEU A 237 11.73 29.13 5.40
N ARG A 238 10.80 28.18 5.24
CA ARG A 238 10.85 27.13 4.21
C ARG A 238 9.56 27.11 3.39
N LEU A 239 9.69 27.07 2.08
CA LEU A 239 8.59 26.94 1.13
C LEU A 239 8.89 25.74 0.23
N GLY A 240 7.92 24.87 0.03
CA GLY A 240 8.07 23.70 -0.79
C GLY A 240 6.86 23.43 -1.68
N TYR A 241 7.13 23.04 -2.89
CA TYR A 241 6.15 22.45 -3.80
C TYR A 241 6.75 21.18 -4.41
N GLY A 242 5.97 20.11 -4.49
CA GLY A 242 6.39 18.90 -5.17
C GLY A 242 5.20 18.12 -5.71
N LYS A 243 5.37 17.59 -6.90
CA LYS A 243 4.48 16.62 -7.51
C LYS A 243 5.16 15.25 -7.49
N THR A 244 4.48 14.24 -6.97
CA THR A 244 4.95 12.85 -6.92
C THR A 244 3.96 11.93 -7.61
N GLY A 245 4.45 10.87 -8.23
CA GLY A 245 3.67 9.82 -8.83
C GLY A 245 3.65 8.55 -7.99
N GLN A 246 2.55 7.83 -8.07
CA GLN A 246 2.41 6.52 -7.48
C GLN A 246 1.76 5.57 -8.48
N GLN A 247 2.26 4.33 -8.54
CA GLN A 247 1.60 3.22 -9.19
C GLN A 247 1.16 2.23 -8.10
N ALA A 248 -0.07 1.75 -8.15
CA ALA A 248 -0.51 0.75 -7.18
C ALA A 248 0.29 -0.54 -7.37
N GLY A 249 0.84 -1.07 -6.28
CA GLY A 249 1.66 -2.30 -6.33
C GLY A 249 0.92 -3.54 -6.79
N SER A 250 -0.40 -3.51 -6.71
CA SER A 250 -1.32 -4.59 -7.12
C SER A 250 -1.88 -4.46 -8.54
N ILE A 251 -1.56 -3.37 -9.27
CA ILE A 251 -1.83 -3.32 -10.71
C ILE A 251 -1.01 -4.43 -11.38
N GLY A 252 -1.66 -5.23 -12.21
CA GLY A 252 -1.00 -6.24 -13.04
C GLY A 252 0.02 -5.63 -13.99
N ASP A 253 0.94 -6.46 -14.43
CA ASP A 253 1.88 -6.06 -15.46
C ASP A 253 1.14 -6.00 -16.80
N TYR A 254 1.33 -4.92 -17.55
CA TYR A 254 0.77 -4.77 -18.92
C TYR A 254 -0.76 -4.84 -19.03
N GLU A 255 -1.52 -4.37 -18.05
CA GLU A 255 -2.99 -4.29 -18.09
C GLU A 255 -3.55 -3.52 -19.32
N TRP A 256 -2.69 -2.77 -19.99
CA TRP A 256 -3.00 -2.03 -21.20
C TRP A 256 -2.86 -2.87 -22.50
N ILE A 257 -2.41 -4.12 -22.40
CA ILE A 257 -2.34 -5.06 -23.52
C ILE A 257 -3.57 -5.95 -23.51
N PRO A 258 -4.32 -6.06 -24.64
CA PRO A 258 -5.43 -6.99 -24.73
C PRO A 258 -4.97 -8.42 -24.49
N SER A 259 -5.64 -9.11 -23.58
CA SER A 259 -5.34 -10.50 -23.26
C SER A 259 -6.61 -11.31 -23.08
N TYR A 260 -6.50 -12.64 -23.21
CA TYR A 260 -7.60 -13.57 -23.05
C TYR A 260 -7.21 -14.66 -22.06
N SER A 261 -8.16 -15.10 -21.25
CA SER A 261 -8.04 -16.30 -20.44
C SER A 261 -8.84 -17.43 -21.06
N ILE A 262 -8.29 -18.64 -20.99
CA ILE A 262 -9.00 -19.84 -21.38
C ILE A 262 -9.93 -20.23 -20.23
N SER A 263 -11.21 -20.43 -20.53
CA SER A 263 -12.16 -20.96 -19.57
C SER A 263 -11.97 -22.47 -19.48
N THR A 264 -11.27 -22.92 -18.44
CA THR A 264 -11.10 -24.35 -18.13
C THR A 264 -11.96 -24.74 -16.96
N GLY A 265 -12.80 -25.79 -17.11
CA GLY A 265 -13.52 -26.39 -16.00
C GLY A 265 -15.03 -26.12 -15.96
N THR A 266 -15.70 -26.78 -15.03
CA THR A 266 -17.16 -26.91 -14.90
C THR A 266 -17.92 -25.61 -14.60
N ASN A 267 -17.23 -24.52 -14.23
CA ASN A 267 -17.88 -23.30 -13.72
C ASN A 267 -18.05 -22.17 -14.76
N GLY A 268 -17.92 -22.41 -16.03
CA GLY A 268 -18.04 -21.36 -17.04
C GLY A 268 -17.95 -21.85 -18.48
N PHE A 269 -18.02 -23.14 -18.65
CA PHE A 269 -17.99 -23.75 -19.96
C PHE A 269 -19.41 -23.87 -20.52
N TYR A 270 -19.72 -23.02 -21.48
CA TYR A 270 -20.84 -23.26 -22.39
C TYR A 270 -20.27 -23.55 -23.77
N PRO A 271 -20.14 -24.82 -24.17
CA PRO A 271 -19.77 -25.14 -25.53
C PRO A 271 -20.95 -24.80 -26.44
N VAL A 272 -20.94 -23.62 -27.02
CA VAL A 272 -21.93 -23.27 -28.07
C VAL A 272 -21.69 -24.06 -29.32
N THR A 273 -20.56 -24.71 -29.44
CA THR A 273 -20.09 -25.40 -30.65
C THR A 273 -19.52 -26.81 -30.43
N GLY A 274 -19.84 -27.47 -29.31
CA GLY A 274 -19.59 -28.90 -29.09
C GLY A 274 -18.20 -29.32 -28.66
N GLU A 275 -17.14 -28.79 -29.16
CA GLU A 275 -15.76 -29.07 -28.74
C GLU A 275 -14.92 -27.84 -28.94
N GLY A 276 -14.32 -27.33 -27.86
CA GLY A 276 -13.41 -26.19 -27.95
C GLY A 276 -13.25 -25.42 -26.64
N GLU A 277 -12.10 -24.81 -26.48
CA GLU A 277 -11.82 -23.90 -25.40
C GLU A 277 -12.52 -22.56 -25.65
N LEU A 278 -13.21 -22.05 -24.64
CA LEU A 278 -13.81 -20.70 -24.71
C LEU A 278 -12.80 -19.66 -24.20
N TYR A 279 -12.46 -18.73 -25.07
CA TYR A 279 -11.60 -17.58 -24.70
C TYR A 279 -12.46 -16.46 -24.14
N ARG A 280 -12.16 -16.05 -22.92
CA ARG A 280 -12.79 -14.90 -22.27
C ARG A 280 -11.82 -13.72 -22.28
N PRO A 281 -12.22 -12.54 -22.78
CA PRO A 281 -11.36 -11.37 -22.72
C PRO A 281 -11.13 -10.97 -21.26
N ASN A 282 -9.89 -10.65 -20.92
CA ASN A 282 -9.53 -10.02 -19.67
C ASN A 282 -9.82 -8.51 -19.73
N ASN A 283 -9.76 -7.85 -18.59
CA ASN A 283 -9.89 -6.40 -18.54
C ASN A 283 -8.76 -5.76 -19.37
N TYR A 284 -9.14 -4.79 -20.19
CA TYR A 284 -8.24 -4.02 -21.03
C TYR A 284 -8.38 -2.54 -20.63
N ARG A 285 -7.32 -1.97 -20.09
CA ARG A 285 -7.33 -0.60 -19.55
C ARG A 285 -6.17 0.22 -20.10
N PRO A 286 -6.27 0.69 -21.36
CA PRO A 286 -5.23 1.51 -21.99
C PRO A 286 -5.17 2.94 -21.45
N ASP A 287 -6.18 3.35 -20.70
CA ASP A 287 -6.38 4.67 -20.10
C ASP A 287 -5.80 4.81 -18.69
N LEU A 288 -5.25 3.72 -18.13
CA LEU A 288 -4.58 3.78 -16.83
C LEU A 288 -3.34 4.67 -16.87
N LYS A 289 -3.24 5.51 -15.87
CA LYS A 289 -2.13 6.46 -15.68
C LYS A 289 -1.68 6.53 -14.23
N TRP A 290 -0.59 7.25 -14.00
CA TRP A 290 -0.07 7.49 -12.67
C TRP A 290 -1.08 8.21 -11.77
N GLU A 291 -1.26 7.71 -10.56
CA GLU A 291 -1.83 8.49 -9.47
C GLU A 291 -0.85 9.60 -9.10
N THR A 292 -1.32 10.82 -8.93
CA THR A 292 -0.44 11.96 -8.67
C THR A 292 -0.82 12.71 -7.41
N THR A 293 0.19 13.06 -6.63
CA THR A 293 0.05 13.88 -5.42
C THR A 293 0.83 15.17 -5.57
N SER A 294 0.13 16.30 -5.48
CA SER A 294 0.72 17.62 -5.37
C SER A 294 0.76 18.06 -3.91
N THR A 295 1.93 18.42 -3.42
CA THR A 295 2.17 18.83 -2.04
C THR A 295 2.68 20.27 -2.02
N TYR A 296 2.08 21.09 -1.17
CA TYR A 296 2.54 22.43 -0.80
C TYR A 296 2.90 22.40 0.68
N ASN A 297 4.05 22.96 1.02
CA ASN A 297 4.54 23.04 2.39
C ASN A 297 5.05 24.44 2.69
N VAL A 298 4.71 24.96 3.88
CA VAL A 298 5.25 26.18 4.46
C VAL A 298 5.74 25.84 5.84
N GLY A 299 7.02 26.04 6.11
CA GLY A 299 7.64 25.70 7.38
C GLY A 299 8.42 26.89 7.94
N LEU A 300 8.44 26.99 9.25
CA LEU A 300 9.23 27.95 10.01
C LEU A 300 10.04 27.21 11.06
N ASP A 301 11.37 27.28 10.96
CA ASP A 301 12.28 26.83 12.01
C ASP A 301 12.71 28.04 12.84
N TRP A 302 12.77 27.89 14.15
CA TRP A 302 13.14 28.96 15.07
C TRP A 302 13.94 28.43 16.26
N GLY A 303 14.81 29.27 16.77
CA GLY A 303 15.59 29.00 17.95
C GLY A 303 15.88 30.28 18.68
N ILE A 304 15.72 30.28 20.00
CA ILE A 304 15.97 31.42 20.88
C ILE A 304 16.84 31.04 22.07
N LEU A 305 17.46 32.05 22.71
CA LEU A 305 18.27 31.89 23.90
C LEU A 305 19.40 30.87 23.73
N ASP A 306 20.22 31.02 22.70
CA ASP A 306 21.30 30.11 22.36
C ASP A 306 20.80 28.65 22.14
N GLN A 307 19.70 28.50 21.40
CA GLN A 307 19.05 27.21 21.12
C GLN A 307 18.53 26.50 22.40
N ARG A 308 18.36 27.21 23.53
CA ARG A 308 17.73 26.59 24.71
C ARG A 308 16.28 26.27 24.49
N LEU A 309 15.60 27.09 23.70
CA LEU A 309 14.27 26.81 23.22
C LEU A 309 14.27 26.91 21.69
N SER A 310 13.92 25.84 21.05
CA SER A 310 13.89 25.76 19.58
C SER A 310 12.72 24.92 19.12
N GLY A 311 12.34 25.08 17.86
CA GLY A 311 11.23 24.32 17.30
C GLY A 311 11.03 24.54 15.82
N SER A 312 10.06 23.85 15.29
CA SER A 312 9.54 24.05 13.94
C SER A 312 8.03 24.04 13.93
N VAL A 313 7.46 24.74 12.99
CA VAL A 313 6.03 24.68 12.67
C VAL A 313 5.92 24.52 11.16
N ASP A 314 5.23 23.48 10.73
CA ASP A 314 5.00 23.17 9.33
C ASP A 314 3.51 23.10 9.05
N TRP A 315 3.07 23.79 8.03
CA TRP A 315 1.75 23.64 7.44
C TRP A 315 1.88 22.97 6.09
N TYR A 316 1.01 22.01 5.78
CA TYR A 316 0.99 21.36 4.49
C TYR A 316 -0.42 21.22 3.93
N TYR A 317 -0.48 21.21 2.61
CA TYR A 317 -1.63 20.87 1.83
C TYR A 317 -1.22 19.85 0.75
N ARG A 318 -1.88 18.69 0.74
CA ARG A 318 -1.67 17.64 -0.25
C ARG A 318 -2.98 17.39 -1.00
N LYS A 319 -2.90 17.31 -2.31
CA LYS A 319 -4.00 16.90 -3.17
C LYS A 319 -3.57 15.72 -4.01
N THR A 320 -4.24 14.58 -3.83
CA THR A 320 -4.05 13.38 -4.65
C THR A 320 -5.19 13.29 -5.64
N THR A 321 -4.87 13.08 -6.89
CA THR A 321 -5.80 12.93 -8.01
C THR A 321 -5.51 11.66 -8.77
N ASP A 322 -6.50 11.21 -9.54
CA ASP A 322 -6.37 10.00 -10.35
C ASP A 322 -6.05 8.76 -9.49
N LEU A 323 -6.68 8.66 -8.31
CA LEU A 323 -6.49 7.52 -7.40
C LEU A 323 -6.69 6.20 -8.14
N LEU A 324 -5.76 5.29 -7.97
CA LEU A 324 -5.84 3.95 -8.54
C LEU A 324 -6.67 3.03 -7.65
N ASN A 325 -7.91 2.77 -8.07
CA ASN A 325 -8.87 1.94 -7.36
C ASN A 325 -9.29 0.73 -8.19
N TYR A 326 -9.46 -0.44 -7.54
CA TYR A 326 -10.07 -1.60 -8.15
C TYR A 326 -11.57 -1.53 -7.94
N ALA A 327 -12.29 -1.04 -8.95
CA ALA A 327 -13.68 -0.63 -8.86
C ALA A 327 -14.59 -1.35 -9.85
N PRO A 328 -15.91 -1.41 -9.59
CA PRO A 328 -16.87 -1.99 -10.51
C PRO A 328 -16.83 -1.35 -11.90
N LEU A 329 -17.00 -2.18 -12.92
CA LEU A 329 -17.20 -1.77 -14.30
C LEU A 329 -18.68 -1.90 -14.65
N SER A 330 -19.14 -1.12 -15.63
CA SER A 330 -20.45 -1.31 -16.20
C SER A 330 -20.62 -2.76 -16.73
N SER A 331 -21.72 -3.41 -16.37
CA SER A 331 -22.06 -4.74 -16.85
C SER A 331 -22.14 -4.87 -18.37
N MET A 332 -22.34 -3.73 -19.06
CA MET A 332 -22.40 -3.67 -20.53
C MET A 332 -21.02 -3.71 -21.20
N ALA A 333 -19.94 -3.61 -20.44
CA ALA A 333 -18.59 -3.63 -21.00
C ALA A 333 -18.13 -5.02 -21.48
N GLY A 334 -18.84 -6.09 -21.11
CA GLY A 334 -18.52 -7.48 -21.54
C GLY A 334 -17.27 -8.08 -20.92
N TYR A 335 -16.63 -7.38 -19.99
CA TYR A 335 -15.44 -7.79 -19.26
C TYR A 335 -15.75 -8.32 -17.85
N LYS A 336 -14.71 -8.51 -17.03
CA LYS A 336 -14.91 -8.77 -15.59
C LYS A 336 -15.63 -7.59 -14.93
N ASN A 337 -16.40 -7.88 -13.88
CA ASN A 337 -17.22 -6.90 -13.19
C ASN A 337 -16.43 -5.79 -12.47
N GLN A 338 -15.12 -5.94 -12.32
CA GLN A 338 -14.23 -4.98 -11.67
C GLN A 338 -12.91 -4.87 -12.43
N ALA A 339 -12.33 -3.68 -12.42
CA ALA A 339 -11.01 -3.40 -12.98
C ALA A 339 -10.33 -2.26 -12.25
N TRP A 340 -9.01 -2.13 -12.43
CA TRP A 340 -8.26 -0.95 -12.02
C TRP A 340 -8.71 0.27 -12.83
N GLN A 341 -8.91 1.37 -12.14
CA GLN A 341 -9.36 2.64 -12.73
C GLN A 341 -8.74 3.81 -11.98
N ASN A 342 -8.45 4.89 -12.68
CA ASN A 342 -8.07 6.16 -12.06
C ASN A 342 -9.32 6.91 -11.65
N ILE A 343 -9.80 6.67 -10.44
CA ILE A 343 -11.06 7.22 -9.96
C ILE A 343 -10.90 7.78 -8.56
N GLY A 344 -11.38 9.01 -8.41
CA GLY A 344 -11.42 9.68 -7.14
C GLY A 344 -10.22 10.59 -6.89
N SER A 345 -10.43 11.46 -5.95
CA SER A 345 -9.45 12.42 -5.46
C SER A 345 -9.62 12.64 -3.97
N LEU A 346 -8.53 12.92 -3.29
CA LEU A 346 -8.54 13.26 -1.88
C LEU A 346 -7.59 14.43 -1.58
N LYS A 347 -7.84 15.11 -0.48
CA LYS A 347 -6.95 16.13 0.06
C LYS A 347 -6.61 15.84 1.52
N ASN A 348 -5.41 16.22 1.89
CA ASN A 348 -4.93 16.23 3.27
C ASN A 348 -4.39 17.61 3.60
N THR A 349 -4.83 18.18 4.71
CA THR A 349 -4.32 19.45 5.21
C THR A 349 -3.95 19.26 6.66
N GLY A 350 -2.77 19.74 7.05
CA GLY A 350 -2.33 19.57 8.43
C GLY A 350 -1.32 20.59 8.88
N VAL A 351 -1.12 20.59 10.19
CA VAL A 351 -0.11 21.38 10.89
C VAL A 351 0.67 20.44 11.78
N GLU A 352 1.98 20.55 11.70
CA GLU A 352 2.93 19.82 12.55
C GLU A 352 3.77 20.83 13.30
N ALA A 353 3.98 20.62 14.60
CA ALA A 353 4.82 21.47 15.43
C ALA A 353 5.72 20.61 16.30
N ALA A 354 6.98 20.97 16.37
CA ALA A 354 7.95 20.37 17.28
C ALA A 354 8.59 21.47 18.11
N ILE A 355 8.69 21.28 19.42
CA ILE A 355 9.31 22.21 20.36
C ILE A 355 10.29 21.42 21.21
N THR A 356 11.53 21.89 21.28
CA THR A 356 12.56 21.33 22.14
C THR A 356 13.02 22.40 23.14
N TRP A 357 12.95 22.04 24.40
CA TRP A 357 13.39 22.88 25.50
C TRP A 357 14.50 22.21 26.30
N ARG A 358 15.69 22.81 26.32
CA ARG A 358 16.82 22.43 27.18
C ARG A 358 16.66 23.15 28.54
N ALA A 359 15.81 22.57 29.41
CA ALA A 359 15.39 23.16 30.64
C ALA A 359 16.58 23.35 31.63
N ILE A 360 17.44 22.31 31.71
CA ILE A 360 18.64 22.33 32.55
C ILE A 360 19.83 21.91 31.69
N GLN A 361 20.87 22.72 31.69
CA GLN A 361 22.12 22.43 31.05
C GLN A 361 23.27 23.00 31.91
N THR A 362 23.74 22.17 32.83
CA THR A 362 24.89 22.48 33.72
C THR A 362 25.96 21.45 33.49
N LYS A 363 27.10 21.58 34.19
CA LYS A 363 28.19 20.62 34.12
C LYS A 363 27.77 19.20 34.56
N ASP A 364 26.86 19.12 35.55
CA ASP A 364 26.48 17.85 36.22
C ASP A 364 25.06 17.40 35.89
N TRP A 365 24.22 18.29 35.36
CA TRP A 365 22.82 18.04 35.09
C TRP A 365 22.44 18.50 33.69
N PHE A 366 21.77 17.59 32.97
CA PHE A 366 21.22 17.87 31.66
C PHE A 366 19.78 17.38 31.59
N TRP A 367 18.85 18.26 31.24
CA TRP A 367 17.44 17.91 31.07
C TRP A 367 16.88 18.59 29.82
N THR A 368 16.45 17.78 28.84
CA THR A 368 15.80 18.24 27.61
C THR A 368 14.40 17.67 27.53
N MET A 369 13.44 18.50 27.18
CA MET A 369 12.06 18.13 26.90
C MET A 369 11.78 18.40 25.44
N THR A 370 11.12 17.43 24.76
CA THR A 370 10.66 17.60 23.39
C THR A 370 9.17 17.30 23.34
N TYR A 371 8.44 18.20 22.71
CA TYR A 371 7.00 18.07 22.48
C TYR A 371 6.72 18.13 20.99
N ASN A 372 5.94 17.14 20.48
CA ASN A 372 5.49 17.07 19.10
C ASN A 372 3.97 17.13 19.05
N PHE A 373 3.46 17.95 18.17
CA PHE A 373 2.03 18.08 17.90
C PHE A 373 1.77 17.89 16.41
N THR A 374 0.77 17.08 16.07
CA THR A 374 0.34 16.89 14.68
C THR A 374 -1.18 16.93 14.61
N TYR A 375 -1.68 17.77 13.73
CA TYR A 375 -3.08 17.81 13.33
C TYR A 375 -3.18 17.54 11.84
N ASN A 376 -3.99 16.55 11.45
CA ASN A 376 -4.23 16.22 10.04
C ASN A 376 -5.72 16.07 9.79
N LYS A 377 -6.22 16.69 8.71
CA LYS A 377 -7.56 16.52 8.19
C LYS A 377 -7.47 15.88 6.80
N ASN A 378 -8.00 14.67 6.68
CA ASN A 378 -8.21 13.98 5.41
C ASN A 378 -9.64 14.21 4.91
N GLU A 379 -9.84 14.37 3.61
CA GLU A 379 -11.17 14.56 3.01
C GLU A 379 -11.16 14.04 1.57
N ILE A 380 -12.14 13.18 1.25
CA ILE A 380 -12.39 12.73 -0.11
C ILE A 380 -13.07 13.87 -0.86
N THR A 381 -12.51 14.28 -1.98
CA THR A 381 -13.03 15.40 -2.80
C THR A 381 -13.82 14.93 -4.01
N ASP A 382 -13.59 13.69 -4.45
CA ASP A 382 -14.26 13.13 -5.62
C ASP A 382 -14.22 11.60 -5.56
N LEU A 383 -15.33 10.96 -6.01
CA LEU A 383 -15.48 9.52 -6.18
C LEU A 383 -16.14 9.20 -7.52
N ASN A 384 -15.73 9.89 -8.59
CA ASN A 384 -16.31 9.76 -9.93
C ASN A 384 -16.45 8.29 -10.36
N GLY A 385 -17.67 7.91 -10.70
CA GLY A 385 -18.02 6.58 -11.22
C GLY A 385 -18.16 5.46 -10.17
N ILE A 386 -17.82 5.72 -8.88
CA ILE A 386 -18.01 4.74 -7.79
C ILE A 386 -19.25 5.10 -6.95
N SER A 387 -19.55 6.39 -6.80
CA SER A 387 -20.66 6.89 -6.00
C SER A 387 -21.63 7.67 -6.88
N GLU A 388 -22.89 7.26 -6.92
CA GLU A 388 -23.97 8.03 -7.52
C GLU A 388 -24.51 9.04 -6.51
N ASN A 389 -24.67 10.31 -6.94
CA ASN A 389 -25.28 11.38 -6.13
C ASN A 389 -24.63 11.62 -4.76
N GLY A 390 -23.33 11.33 -4.63
CA GLY A 390 -22.61 11.52 -3.36
C GLY A 390 -22.93 10.47 -2.28
N ALA A 391 -23.61 9.38 -2.63
CA ALA A 391 -23.91 8.31 -1.69
C ALA A 391 -22.62 7.66 -1.11
N PRO A 392 -22.66 7.19 0.15
CA PRO A 392 -21.51 6.52 0.74
C PRO A 392 -21.23 5.19 0.04
N VAL A 393 -19.95 4.92 -0.26
CA VAL A 393 -19.46 3.63 -0.76
C VAL A 393 -18.98 2.82 0.42
N VAL A 394 -19.74 1.78 0.79
CA VAL A 394 -19.44 0.93 1.95
C VAL A 394 -18.15 0.15 1.75
N ASN A 395 -17.28 0.18 2.74
CA ASN A 395 -16.05 -0.60 2.73
C ASN A 395 -16.34 -2.06 3.15
N THR A 396 -16.39 -2.95 2.17
CA THR A 396 -16.73 -4.36 2.37
C THR A 396 -15.63 -5.18 3.05
N ASN A 397 -14.46 -4.61 3.29
CA ASN A 397 -13.35 -5.31 3.95
C ASN A 397 -13.43 -5.24 5.48
N ILE A 398 -14.26 -4.35 6.04
CA ILE A 398 -14.37 -4.14 7.48
C ILE A 398 -15.78 -4.45 7.95
N ARG A 399 -15.96 -5.64 8.53
CA ARG A 399 -17.23 -6.19 9.00
C ARG A 399 -17.35 -6.17 10.52
N VAL A 400 -18.58 -6.08 11.02
CA VAL A 400 -18.92 -6.27 12.45
C VAL A 400 -18.92 -7.76 12.82
N GLY A 401 -17.81 -8.44 12.70
CA GLY A 401 -17.72 -9.88 12.94
C GLY A 401 -18.00 -10.76 11.72
N ASP A 402 -17.60 -12.01 11.81
CA ASP A 402 -17.76 -12.98 10.74
C ASP A 402 -19.25 -13.32 10.54
N GLY A 403 -19.74 -13.17 9.32
CA GLY A 403 -21.09 -13.58 8.93
C GLY A 403 -22.20 -12.55 9.15
N SER A 404 -21.93 -11.39 9.75
CA SER A 404 -22.98 -10.39 10.04
C SER A 404 -23.50 -9.65 8.80
N GLY A 405 -22.73 -9.61 7.70
CA GLY A 405 -23.06 -8.78 6.54
C GLY A 405 -23.05 -7.27 6.81
N ALA A 406 -22.87 -6.86 8.07
CA ALA A 406 -22.84 -5.45 8.46
C ALA A 406 -21.40 -4.89 8.35
N TYR A 407 -21.27 -3.74 7.75
CA TYR A 407 -20.02 -3.04 7.54
C TYR A 407 -19.93 -1.81 8.43
N LEU A 408 -18.73 -1.44 8.85
CA LEU A 408 -18.50 -0.34 9.80
C LEU A 408 -18.03 0.95 9.15
N GLN A 409 -17.53 0.89 7.93
CA GLN A 409 -16.89 2.05 7.31
C GLN A 409 -17.39 2.27 5.89
N ALA A 410 -17.40 3.54 5.50
CA ALA A 410 -17.71 3.95 4.14
C ALA A 410 -16.80 5.11 3.70
N ASN A 411 -16.69 5.26 2.39
CA ASN A 411 -16.07 6.40 1.73
C ASN A 411 -17.17 7.28 1.13
N GLN A 412 -17.13 8.56 1.45
CA GLN A 412 -18.11 9.53 0.94
C GLN A 412 -17.41 10.87 0.67
N VAL A 413 -17.82 11.56 -0.38
CA VAL A 413 -17.32 12.91 -0.69
C VAL A 413 -17.62 13.85 0.48
N GLY A 414 -16.61 14.64 0.87
CA GLY A 414 -16.69 15.57 2.01
C GLY A 414 -16.29 14.97 3.36
N TYR A 415 -16.09 13.65 3.43
CA TYR A 415 -15.68 12.95 4.65
C TYR A 415 -14.26 12.40 4.53
N ALA A 416 -13.67 12.01 5.66
CA ALA A 416 -12.40 11.32 5.67
C ALA A 416 -12.54 9.90 5.08
N MET A 417 -11.47 9.41 4.47
CA MET A 417 -11.42 8.04 3.99
C MET A 417 -11.63 7.06 5.14
N ASN A 418 -12.43 6.00 4.91
CA ASN A 418 -12.79 4.98 5.91
C ASN A 418 -13.51 5.57 7.14
N SER A 419 -14.34 6.58 6.95
CA SER A 419 -15.19 7.11 8.01
C SER A 419 -16.15 6.06 8.53
N TYR A 420 -16.43 6.10 9.85
CA TYR A 420 -17.43 5.21 10.42
C TYR A 420 -18.81 5.50 9.83
N TYR A 421 -19.46 4.43 9.39
CA TYR A 421 -20.80 4.44 8.83
C TYR A 421 -21.69 3.51 9.65
N VAL A 422 -22.27 4.07 10.69
CA VAL A 422 -23.01 3.34 11.71
C VAL A 422 -24.27 4.10 12.10
N TYR A 423 -25.26 3.37 12.59
CA TYR A 423 -26.46 3.97 13.16
C TYR A 423 -26.11 4.74 14.44
N GLN A 424 -26.69 5.92 14.60
CA GLN A 424 -26.53 6.73 15.80
C GLN A 424 -27.42 6.18 16.91
N GLN A 425 -26.85 5.79 18.05
CA GLN A 425 -27.53 5.29 19.22
C GLN A 425 -28.37 6.38 19.89
N VAL A 426 -29.59 6.04 20.31
CA VAL A 426 -30.43 6.89 21.18
C VAL A 426 -30.08 6.58 22.64
N TYR A 427 -30.00 7.63 23.47
CA TYR A 427 -29.71 7.52 24.90
C TYR A 427 -30.89 8.06 25.71
N ASP A 428 -31.13 7.48 26.88
CA ASP A 428 -32.10 7.99 27.85
C ASP A 428 -31.57 9.25 28.56
N LYS A 429 -32.42 9.84 29.44
CA LYS A 429 -32.06 11.04 30.22
C LYS A 429 -30.86 10.84 31.18
N ASN A 430 -30.50 9.60 31.46
CA ASN A 430 -29.38 9.22 32.33
C ASN A 430 -28.12 8.85 31.55
N GLY A 431 -28.13 8.99 30.21
CA GLY A 431 -27.01 8.63 29.35
C GLY A 431 -26.88 7.14 29.08
N LYS A 432 -27.89 6.32 29.36
CA LYS A 432 -27.89 4.89 29.03
C LYS A 432 -28.44 4.67 27.62
N PRO A 433 -27.81 3.79 26.81
CA PRO A 433 -28.33 3.47 25.49
C PRO A 433 -29.68 2.76 25.59
N ILE A 434 -30.60 3.15 24.75
CA ILE A 434 -31.91 2.49 24.64
C ILE A 434 -31.74 1.38 23.59
N GLU A 435 -31.88 0.13 24.01
CA GLU A 435 -31.71 -1.01 23.14
C GLU A 435 -32.67 -0.97 21.94
N ASN A 436 -32.13 -1.33 20.77
CA ASN A 436 -32.84 -1.35 19.48
C ASN A 436 -33.44 0.00 19.03
N CYS A 437 -33.02 1.13 19.65
CA CYS A 437 -33.42 2.46 19.24
C CYS A 437 -32.25 3.21 18.61
N VAL A 438 -32.41 3.64 17.38
CA VAL A 438 -31.44 4.46 16.67
C VAL A 438 -32.09 5.75 16.17
N VAL A 439 -31.28 6.77 15.97
CA VAL A 439 -31.78 8.09 15.57
C VAL A 439 -32.18 8.06 14.09
N ASP A 440 -33.41 8.47 13.81
CA ASP A 440 -33.84 8.80 12.48
C ASP A 440 -33.25 10.19 12.11
N ARG A 441 -32.21 10.19 11.29
CA ARG A 441 -31.46 11.43 10.96
C ARG A 441 -32.12 12.27 9.88
N ASN A 442 -32.87 11.65 8.96
CA ASN A 442 -33.57 12.34 7.88
C ASN A 442 -35.01 12.71 8.24
N GLY A 443 -35.56 12.19 9.36
CA GLY A 443 -36.89 12.51 9.88
C GLY A 443 -38.03 11.94 9.07
N ASP A 444 -37.79 10.88 8.28
CA ASP A 444 -38.82 10.27 7.43
C ASP A 444 -39.67 9.19 8.15
N GLY A 445 -39.36 8.93 9.43
CA GLY A 445 -40.03 7.91 10.25
C GLY A 445 -39.60 6.48 9.96
N LYS A 446 -38.53 6.29 9.18
CA LYS A 446 -37.95 4.97 8.85
C LYS A 446 -36.47 4.92 9.18
N ILE A 447 -36.02 3.81 9.68
CA ILE A 447 -34.60 3.55 9.88
C ILE A 447 -34.09 2.73 8.68
N ASN A 448 -33.39 3.39 7.80
CA ASN A 448 -32.80 2.81 6.61
C ASN A 448 -31.39 3.36 6.36
N GLU A 449 -30.72 2.93 5.31
CA GLU A 449 -29.37 3.36 4.94
C GLU A 449 -29.33 4.66 4.10
N SER A 450 -30.46 5.36 3.95
CA SER A 450 -30.58 6.58 3.14
C SER A 450 -30.43 7.85 3.98
#